data_c1ca5725982b79a4a1140994f67b7c5d
#
_entry.id   c1ca5725982b79a4a1140994f67b7c5d
#
_cell.length_a   1.000
_cell.length_b   1.000
_cell.length_c   1.000
_cell.angle_alpha   90.00
_cell.angle_beta   90.00
_cell.angle_gamma   90.00
#
_symmetry.space_group_name_H-M   'P 1'
#
loop_
_entity.id
_entity.type
_entity.pdbx_description
1 polymer ?
#
loop_
_entity_poly.entity_id
_entity_poly.type
_entity_poly.pdbx_seq_one_letter_code
_entity_poly.pdbx_strand_id
1 'polypeptide(L)'
;IFGKPRLAFLVSSGAMDSMVSNYTANNKPRSEDAYAHGGEKGHRPDRALTTYVGAIRQAYKGTNIIIGGIEASLRRFSHYDYWSNTVKRSILLDSKADLLIYGMGERAIIEIANQLKDGKSAREIRNVRGTCWYTGKESDINALQNSTDTTEDYRVKPDNDTFDKKQFIHLPSFEEVKNDSPESKEKYALSYLIQEQNTDAINADILIEKTDSRFVVQNPPAMPLSTEEMDKIYSLPFTRKWHPMYDKPAANGKSGIPALSEVKFSLTSCRGCFGACSFCAITFHQGRRIQARSHTSLVEEATKMTKDKDFKGYIHDVGGPTANFRNDACENQKINGACKNKDCLGVNPCKNVKVSHTDYVELLQKLRNIPNVKKVFIRSGIRFDYLMMDKDKTFFTELCKHHISGQLKVAPEHVNDNVLRLMRKSTHKVYEQFSDEYERINKELGKKQFLVPYYIAGHPGADLSAAVDVALYLKKTGFVPDQVQDFYPTPGSLATCMYWTELNPRKKNADGTFEKVYVAKGGHERRLQRALLQFNKRENMNLVKEALKLCGRENVFKILYK
;
A
#
# COMPACT_ATOMS: atom_id res chain seq x y z
N ILE A 1 -4.47 24.62 20.44
CA ILE A 1 -3.92 25.71 19.62
C ILE A 1 -5.04 26.34 18.78
N PHE A 2 -5.81 25.55 18.05
CA PHE A 2 -6.83 26.06 17.12
C PHE A 2 -8.23 26.17 17.70
N GLY A 3 -8.48 25.67 18.92
CA GLY A 3 -9.79 25.70 19.56
C GLY A 3 -10.82 24.80 18.92
N LYS A 4 -12.11 25.05 19.15
CA LYS A 4 -13.23 24.33 18.58
C LYS A 4 -13.39 24.68 17.09
N PRO A 5 -13.42 23.69 16.16
CA PRO A 5 -13.59 23.97 14.73
C PRO A 5 -15.02 24.42 14.42
N ARG A 6 -15.19 25.15 13.32
CA ARG A 6 -16.51 25.58 12.85
C ARG A 6 -17.35 24.42 12.28
N LEU A 7 -16.70 23.47 11.57
CA LEU A 7 -17.38 22.35 10.89
C LEU A 7 -17.09 21.02 11.56
N ALA A 8 -15.83 20.59 11.54
CA ALA A 8 -15.41 19.27 12.03
C ALA A 8 -13.93 19.21 12.36
N PHE A 9 -13.52 18.26 13.19
CA PHE A 9 -12.15 17.78 13.26
C PHE A 9 -11.90 16.73 12.19
N LEU A 10 -10.83 16.88 11.44
CA LEU A 10 -10.31 15.87 10.50
C LEU A 10 -9.10 15.21 11.13
N VAL A 11 -9.16 13.91 11.39
CA VAL A 11 -8.17 13.19 12.19
C VAL A 11 -7.53 12.07 11.38
N SER A 12 -6.21 12.05 11.33
CA SER A 12 -5.42 10.97 10.75
C SER A 12 -4.23 10.60 11.63
N SER A 13 -3.67 9.42 11.43
CA SER A 13 -2.42 9.00 12.07
C SER A 13 -1.15 9.63 11.46
N GLY A 14 -1.31 10.41 10.39
CA GLY A 14 -0.23 10.93 9.56
C GLY A 14 0.05 10.08 8.32
N ALA A 15 1.28 10.15 7.80
CA ALA A 15 1.66 9.49 6.55
C ALA A 15 1.75 7.95 6.63
N MET A 16 1.83 7.40 7.84
CA MET A 16 1.91 5.95 8.10
C MET A 16 0.88 5.50 9.12
N ASP A 17 0.60 4.20 9.09
CA ASP A 17 -0.10 3.52 10.17
C ASP A 17 0.71 3.59 11.46
N SER A 18 0.05 3.94 12.59
CA SER A 18 0.73 4.16 13.87
C SER A 18 1.42 2.91 14.40
N MET A 19 0.78 1.75 14.29
CA MET A 19 1.36 0.50 14.78
C MET A 19 2.54 0.06 13.91
N VAL A 20 2.46 0.22 12.58
CA VAL A 20 3.57 -0.04 11.66
C VAL A 20 4.74 0.92 11.92
N SER A 21 4.44 2.16 12.28
CA SER A 21 5.48 3.14 12.63
C SER A 21 6.18 2.83 13.96
N ASN A 22 5.43 2.35 14.96
CA ASN A 22 5.96 2.15 16.31
C ASN A 22 6.65 0.79 16.50
N TYR A 23 6.26 -0.24 15.72
CA TYR A 23 6.73 -1.62 15.94
C TYR A 23 7.36 -2.23 14.68
N THR A 24 8.25 -3.19 14.90
CA THR A 24 8.80 -4.05 13.85
C THR A 24 7.86 -5.24 13.59
N ALA A 25 8.12 -5.99 12.51
CA ALA A 25 7.39 -7.23 12.21
C ALA A 25 7.53 -8.33 13.28
N ASN A 26 8.44 -8.18 14.24
CA ASN A 26 8.63 -9.07 15.38
C ASN A 26 8.07 -8.47 16.69
N ASN A 27 7.10 -7.56 16.59
CA ASN A 27 6.46 -6.86 17.73
C ASN A 27 7.44 -6.16 18.69
N LYS A 28 8.64 -5.82 18.22
CA LYS A 28 9.61 -5.02 18.99
C LYS A 28 9.41 -3.56 18.71
N PRO A 29 9.41 -2.68 19.73
CA PRO A 29 9.41 -1.23 19.49
C PRO A 29 10.57 -0.83 18.58
N ARG A 30 10.29 0.07 17.63
CA ARG A 30 11.34 0.66 16.79
C ARG A 30 12.22 1.59 17.63
N SER A 31 13.47 1.72 17.25
CA SER A 31 14.45 2.63 17.90
C SER A 31 14.22 4.09 17.53
N GLU A 32 13.61 4.36 16.38
CA GLU A 32 13.42 5.70 15.81
C GLU A 32 12.04 5.83 15.17
N ASP A 33 11.51 7.06 15.12
CA ASP A 33 10.35 7.46 14.30
C ASP A 33 10.79 8.61 13.37
N ALA A 34 11.08 8.31 12.12
CA ALA A 34 11.52 9.31 11.14
C ALA A 34 10.51 10.45 10.90
N TYR A 35 9.26 10.28 11.29
CA TYR A 35 8.19 11.28 11.18
C TYR A 35 8.01 12.11 12.45
N ALA A 36 8.76 11.82 13.50
CA ALA A 36 8.76 12.59 14.73
C ALA A 36 9.90 13.62 14.77
N HIS A 37 9.79 14.59 15.67
CA HIS A 37 10.80 15.61 15.92
C HIS A 37 12.14 14.96 16.29
N GLY A 38 13.19 15.33 15.59
CA GLY A 38 14.54 14.76 15.76
C GLY A 38 14.64 13.25 15.47
N GLY A 39 13.58 12.63 14.97
CA GLY A 39 13.54 11.16 14.78
C GLY A 39 13.29 10.38 16.08
N GLU A 40 12.87 11.05 17.16
CA GLU A 40 12.65 10.42 18.46
C GLU A 40 11.43 9.52 18.46
N LYS A 41 11.56 8.32 19.03
CA LYS A 41 10.44 7.40 19.26
C LYS A 41 9.55 7.86 20.41
N GLY A 42 8.32 7.34 20.46
CA GLY A 42 7.42 7.52 21.60
C GLY A 42 6.54 8.76 21.54
N HIS A 43 6.67 9.61 20.53
CA HIS A 43 5.80 10.77 20.34
C HIS A 43 4.46 10.43 19.69
N ARG A 44 4.38 9.33 18.97
CA ARG A 44 3.17 8.84 18.34
C ARG A 44 2.52 7.79 19.24
N PRO A 45 1.27 7.98 19.68
CA PRO A 45 0.58 6.95 20.45
C PRO A 45 0.29 5.71 19.61
N ASP A 46 0.23 4.57 20.25
CA ASP A 46 -0.30 3.35 19.65
C ASP A 46 -1.77 3.56 19.29
N ARG A 47 -2.19 3.03 18.11
CA ARG A 47 -3.54 3.24 17.60
C ARG A 47 -3.94 4.71 17.62
N ALA A 48 -3.11 5.53 17.00
CA ALA A 48 -3.16 6.99 17.08
C ALA A 48 -4.56 7.57 16.82
N LEU A 49 -5.30 7.05 15.83
CA LEU A 49 -6.65 7.53 15.55
C LEU A 49 -7.59 7.38 16.74
N THR A 50 -7.62 6.23 17.38
CA THR A 50 -8.49 6.00 18.56
C THR A 50 -8.10 6.92 19.71
N THR A 51 -6.80 7.10 19.94
CA THR A 51 -6.27 7.98 21.00
C THR A 51 -6.63 9.44 20.74
N TYR A 52 -6.40 9.92 19.51
CA TYR A 52 -6.68 11.31 19.14
C TYR A 52 -8.17 11.63 19.20
N VAL A 53 -9.03 10.76 18.67
CA VAL A 53 -10.49 10.92 18.72
C VAL A 53 -10.98 10.93 20.17
N GLY A 54 -10.44 10.03 21.02
CA GLY A 54 -10.76 10.00 22.45
C GLY A 54 -10.45 11.33 23.14
N ALA A 55 -9.26 11.88 22.91
CA ALA A 55 -8.85 13.18 23.45
C ALA A 55 -9.74 14.34 22.94
N ILE A 56 -10.07 14.35 21.65
CA ILE A 56 -10.96 15.37 21.07
C ILE A 56 -12.37 15.27 21.68
N ARG A 57 -12.93 14.06 21.86
CA ARG A 57 -14.25 13.88 22.48
C ARG A 57 -14.30 14.38 23.92
N GLN A 58 -13.21 14.21 24.68
CA GLN A 58 -13.12 14.76 26.04
C GLN A 58 -13.09 16.28 26.04
N ALA A 59 -12.28 16.89 25.15
CA ALA A 59 -12.08 18.33 25.12
C ALA A 59 -13.25 19.09 24.47
N TYR A 60 -13.90 18.49 23.45
CA TYR A 60 -14.91 19.16 22.61
C TYR A 60 -16.14 18.27 22.40
N LYS A 61 -17.00 18.20 23.42
CA LYS A 61 -18.28 17.47 23.35
C LYS A 61 -19.17 17.99 22.22
N GLY A 62 -19.86 17.08 21.51
CA GLY A 62 -20.83 17.42 20.47
C GLY A 62 -20.24 17.96 19.16
N THR A 63 -18.93 17.86 18.94
CA THR A 63 -18.30 18.29 17.70
C THR A 63 -18.23 17.14 16.69
N ASN A 64 -18.40 17.43 15.41
CA ASN A 64 -18.21 16.43 14.35
C ASN A 64 -16.72 15.99 14.30
N ILE A 65 -16.48 14.70 14.26
CA ILE A 65 -15.14 14.10 14.11
C ILE A 65 -15.15 13.13 12.93
N ILE A 66 -14.31 13.41 11.95
CA ILE A 66 -14.15 12.63 10.74
C ILE A 66 -12.73 12.06 10.74
N ILE A 67 -12.63 10.74 10.64
CA ILE A 67 -11.32 10.05 10.56
C ILE A 67 -10.98 9.71 9.13
N GLY A 68 -9.69 9.67 8.82
CA GLY A 68 -9.19 9.35 7.48
C GLY A 68 -7.72 8.93 7.48
N GLY A 69 -7.14 8.90 6.29
CA GLY A 69 -5.76 8.45 6.08
C GLY A 69 -5.63 6.92 6.08
N ILE A 70 -4.39 6.44 5.98
CA ILE A 70 -4.12 5.01 5.75
C ILE A 70 -4.61 4.13 6.90
N GLU A 71 -4.42 4.54 8.15
CA GLU A 71 -4.82 3.75 9.33
C GLU A 71 -6.34 3.53 9.37
N ALA A 72 -7.14 4.57 9.11
CA ALA A 72 -8.60 4.47 9.01
C ALA A 72 -9.01 3.62 7.81
N SER A 73 -8.44 3.88 6.66
CA SER A 73 -8.75 3.21 5.39
C SER A 73 -8.56 1.69 5.48
N LEU A 74 -7.52 1.22 6.14
CA LEU A 74 -7.21 -0.20 6.27
C LEU A 74 -8.05 -0.93 7.34
N ARG A 75 -8.72 -0.19 8.24
CA ARG A 75 -9.48 -0.73 9.37
C ARG A 75 -10.96 -0.36 9.33
N ARG A 76 -11.50 -0.08 8.13
CA ARG A 76 -12.88 0.38 7.95
C ARG A 76 -13.95 -0.67 8.27
N PHE A 77 -13.60 -1.95 8.19
CA PHE A 77 -14.40 -3.10 8.62
C PHE A 77 -13.65 -3.95 9.65
N SER A 78 -14.21 -5.09 10.00
CA SER A 78 -13.53 -6.09 10.81
C SER A 78 -12.20 -6.47 10.17
N HIS A 79 -11.13 -6.43 10.98
CA HIS A 79 -9.77 -6.63 10.50
C HIS A 79 -8.92 -7.36 11.53
N TYR A 80 -7.99 -8.19 11.05
CA TYR A 80 -7.00 -8.81 11.90
C TYR A 80 -5.96 -7.78 12.37
N ASP A 81 -5.82 -7.64 13.67
CA ASP A 81 -4.83 -6.81 14.34
C ASP A 81 -3.64 -7.67 14.79
N TYR A 82 -2.53 -7.55 14.09
CA TYR A 82 -1.34 -8.37 14.29
C TYR A 82 -0.76 -8.24 15.71
N TRP A 83 -0.80 -7.05 16.29
CA TRP A 83 -0.18 -6.76 17.60
C TRP A 83 -0.96 -7.35 18.77
N SER A 84 -2.28 -7.42 18.70
CA SER A 84 -3.11 -8.10 19.69
C SER A 84 -3.42 -9.56 19.31
N ASN A 85 -3.03 -10.00 18.10
CA ASN A 85 -3.33 -11.32 17.54
C ASN A 85 -4.83 -11.66 17.58
N THR A 86 -5.68 -10.68 17.27
CA THR A 86 -7.15 -10.83 17.30
C THR A 86 -7.78 -10.10 16.13
N VAL A 87 -8.99 -10.49 15.77
CA VAL A 87 -9.83 -9.70 14.87
C VAL A 87 -10.51 -8.59 15.67
N LYS A 88 -10.36 -7.35 15.21
CA LYS A 88 -11.00 -6.15 15.76
C LYS A 88 -12.14 -5.69 14.85
N ARG A 89 -13.13 -5.05 15.43
CA ARG A 89 -14.23 -4.42 14.68
C ARG A 89 -13.76 -3.15 13.97
N SER A 90 -14.63 -2.56 13.16
CA SER A 90 -14.35 -1.31 12.45
C SER A 90 -13.80 -0.23 13.38
N ILE A 91 -12.72 0.45 12.92
CA ILE A 91 -12.12 1.58 13.64
C ILE A 91 -13.09 2.76 13.79
N LEU A 92 -14.09 2.88 12.91
CA LEU A 92 -15.14 3.88 13.01
C LEU A 92 -15.94 3.71 14.31
N LEU A 93 -16.23 2.47 14.69
CA LEU A 93 -16.92 2.15 15.95
C LEU A 93 -15.97 2.24 17.16
N ASP A 94 -14.75 1.73 17.04
CA ASP A 94 -13.77 1.71 18.13
C ASP A 94 -13.29 3.10 18.52
N SER A 95 -13.08 3.99 17.55
CA SER A 95 -12.67 5.38 17.80
C SER A 95 -13.84 6.26 18.25
N LYS A 96 -15.10 5.84 18.02
CA LYS A 96 -16.30 6.66 18.22
C LYS A 96 -16.32 7.95 17.36
N ALA A 97 -15.69 7.92 16.19
CA ALA A 97 -15.80 8.97 15.19
C ALA A 97 -17.20 8.98 14.56
N ASP A 98 -17.56 10.06 13.87
CA ASP A 98 -18.90 10.21 13.28
C ASP A 98 -18.95 9.71 11.84
N LEU A 99 -17.85 9.83 11.10
CA LEU A 99 -17.70 9.45 9.70
C LEU A 99 -16.25 9.03 9.43
N LEU A 100 -16.03 8.12 8.49
CA LEU A 100 -14.72 7.71 8.03
C LEU A 100 -14.59 7.97 6.54
N ILE A 101 -13.49 8.62 6.13
CA ILE A 101 -13.07 8.76 4.73
C ILE A 101 -11.98 7.74 4.46
N TYR A 102 -12.15 6.89 3.44
CA TYR A 102 -11.15 5.94 3.03
C TYR A 102 -10.64 6.21 1.60
N GLY A 103 -9.47 5.69 1.29
CA GLY A 103 -8.83 5.92 -0.01
C GLY A 103 -8.34 7.36 -0.16
N MET A 104 -8.42 7.86 -1.39
CA MET A 104 -8.03 9.23 -1.74
C MET A 104 -9.22 10.16 -1.47
N GLY A 105 -9.11 11.02 -0.46
CA GLY A 105 -10.24 11.72 0.14
C GLY A 105 -10.55 13.11 -0.43
N GLU A 106 -9.87 13.58 -1.47
CA GLU A 106 -9.96 14.97 -1.93
C GLU A 106 -11.37 15.39 -2.35
N ARG A 107 -12.06 14.56 -3.13
CA ARG A 107 -13.46 14.83 -3.53
C ARG A 107 -14.41 14.69 -2.35
N ALA A 108 -14.25 13.62 -1.56
CA ALA A 108 -15.09 13.36 -0.41
C ALA A 108 -15.06 14.48 0.62
N ILE A 109 -13.87 15.04 0.91
CA ILE A 109 -13.73 16.12 1.90
C ILE A 109 -14.46 17.39 1.49
N ILE A 110 -14.44 17.74 0.18
CA ILE A 110 -15.12 18.92 -0.36
C ILE A 110 -16.63 18.75 -0.22
N GLU A 111 -17.16 17.59 -0.62
CA GLU A 111 -18.58 17.28 -0.56
C GLU A 111 -19.09 17.26 0.87
N ILE A 112 -18.35 16.60 1.78
CA ILE A 112 -18.66 16.59 3.22
C ILE A 112 -18.66 18.00 3.79
N ALA A 113 -17.66 18.82 3.46
CA ALA A 113 -17.56 20.20 3.96
C ALA A 113 -18.75 21.05 3.53
N ASN A 114 -19.23 20.87 2.29
CA ASN A 114 -20.42 21.56 1.81
C ASN A 114 -21.67 21.11 2.58
N GLN A 115 -21.89 19.80 2.75
CA GLN A 115 -23.05 19.29 3.50
C GLN A 115 -23.02 19.74 4.99
N LEU A 116 -21.82 19.80 5.62
CA LEU A 116 -21.66 20.34 6.97
C LEU A 116 -21.95 21.83 7.03
N LYS A 117 -21.56 22.62 6.02
CA LYS A 117 -21.87 24.04 5.89
C LYS A 117 -23.37 24.28 5.74
N ASP A 118 -24.07 23.39 5.06
CA ASP A 118 -25.53 23.41 4.87
C ASP A 118 -26.30 22.94 6.13
N GLY A 119 -25.60 22.69 7.25
CA GLY A 119 -26.19 22.39 8.56
C GLY A 119 -26.35 20.91 8.90
N LYS A 120 -25.98 19.99 8.03
CA LYS A 120 -25.98 18.55 8.39
C LYS A 120 -24.89 18.26 9.42
N SER A 121 -25.12 17.31 10.31
CA SER A 121 -24.07 16.70 11.13
C SER A 121 -23.31 15.63 10.32
N ALA A 122 -22.08 15.31 10.72
CA ALA A 122 -21.30 14.26 10.06
C ALA A 122 -21.99 12.88 10.10
N ARG A 123 -22.84 12.60 11.09
CA ARG A 123 -23.62 11.35 11.21
C ARG A 123 -24.78 11.26 10.22
N GLU A 124 -25.26 12.37 9.72
CA GLU A 124 -26.34 12.42 8.72
C GLU A 124 -25.81 12.32 7.29
N ILE A 125 -24.49 12.46 7.09
CA ILE A 125 -23.85 12.35 5.79
C ILE A 125 -23.65 10.87 5.45
N ARG A 126 -24.49 10.33 4.56
CA ARG A 126 -24.57 8.91 4.23
C ARG A 126 -24.36 8.60 2.75
N ASN A 127 -24.36 9.61 1.89
CA ASN A 127 -24.37 9.49 0.43
C ASN A 127 -23.05 9.86 -0.26
N VAL A 128 -21.97 10.12 0.47
CA VAL A 128 -20.69 10.51 -0.11
C VAL A 128 -19.82 9.30 -0.44
N ARG A 129 -19.35 9.22 -1.67
CA ARG A 129 -18.41 8.17 -2.11
C ARG A 129 -17.08 8.24 -1.35
N GLY A 130 -16.45 7.07 -1.13
CA GLY A 130 -15.20 6.99 -0.39
C GLY A 130 -15.38 7.18 1.12
N THR A 131 -16.58 6.95 1.64
CA THR A 131 -16.88 7.04 3.07
C THR A 131 -17.42 5.75 3.66
N CYS A 132 -17.24 5.60 4.98
CA CYS A 132 -17.99 4.64 5.79
C CYS A 132 -18.71 5.39 6.91
N TRP A 133 -19.97 5.01 7.12
CA TRP A 133 -20.85 5.53 8.16
C TRP A 133 -21.45 4.36 8.95
N TYR A 134 -22.11 4.63 10.06
CA TYR A 134 -22.76 3.58 10.85
C TYR A 134 -24.15 4.00 11.36
N THR A 135 -24.97 2.99 11.64
CA THR A 135 -26.28 3.17 12.28
C THR A 135 -26.58 2.03 13.23
N GLY A 136 -27.41 2.29 14.26
CA GLY A 136 -28.01 1.28 15.13
C GLY A 136 -29.45 0.92 14.72
N LYS A 137 -29.96 1.46 13.59
CA LYS A 137 -31.34 1.27 13.15
C LYS A 137 -31.36 0.40 11.90
N GLU A 138 -32.01 -0.74 11.98
CA GLU A 138 -32.23 -1.62 10.83
C GLU A 138 -33.13 -0.94 9.76
N SER A 139 -34.05 -0.08 10.20
CA SER A 139 -34.87 0.72 9.30
C SER A 139 -34.03 1.63 8.37
N ASP A 140 -32.88 2.12 8.81
CA ASP A 140 -31.98 2.91 7.97
C ASP A 140 -31.37 2.07 6.85
N ILE A 141 -31.04 0.79 7.12
CA ILE A 141 -30.51 -0.15 6.13
C ILE A 141 -31.62 -0.52 5.14
N ASN A 142 -32.82 -0.81 5.62
CA ASN A 142 -33.96 -1.11 4.76
C ASN A 142 -34.34 0.10 3.86
N ALA A 143 -34.32 1.32 4.41
CA ALA A 143 -34.53 2.54 3.64
C ALA A 143 -33.44 2.73 2.57
N LEU A 144 -32.18 2.48 2.90
CA LEU A 144 -31.08 2.54 1.93
C LEU A 144 -31.26 1.54 0.79
N GLN A 145 -31.68 0.30 1.09
CA GLN A 145 -31.89 -0.75 0.09
C GLN A 145 -33.10 -0.48 -0.80
N ASN A 146 -34.13 0.18 -0.26
CA ASN A 146 -35.36 0.48 -0.97
C ASN A 146 -35.33 1.84 -1.70
N SER A 147 -34.33 2.70 -1.42
CA SER A 147 -34.24 4.00 -2.06
C SER A 147 -33.80 3.87 -3.51
N THR A 148 -34.59 4.44 -4.41
CA THR A 148 -34.25 4.59 -5.84
C THR A 148 -33.19 5.68 -6.05
N ASP A 149 -33.09 6.63 -5.13
CA ASP A 149 -32.17 7.79 -5.21
C ASP A 149 -30.68 7.44 -5.08
N THR A 150 -30.35 6.27 -4.52
CA THR A 150 -28.95 5.84 -4.41
C THR A 150 -28.37 5.33 -5.72
N THR A 151 -29.17 5.21 -6.77
CA THR A 151 -28.75 4.59 -8.03
C THR A 151 -28.17 5.56 -9.06
N GLU A 152 -28.54 6.83 -9.03
CA GLU A 152 -28.17 7.76 -10.11
C GLU A 152 -26.76 8.33 -10.01
N ASP A 153 -26.24 8.55 -8.80
CA ASP A 153 -24.95 9.25 -8.59
C ASP A 153 -23.72 8.33 -8.56
N TYR A 154 -23.90 7.04 -8.56
CA TYR A 154 -22.80 6.15 -8.20
C TYR A 154 -22.15 5.39 -9.36
N ARG A 155 -22.81 5.24 -10.51
CA ARG A 155 -22.23 4.63 -11.71
C ARG A 155 -22.32 5.58 -12.89
N VAL A 156 -21.34 6.43 -13.06
CA VAL A 156 -21.18 7.17 -14.31
C VAL A 156 -20.48 6.25 -15.30
N LYS A 157 -21.23 5.63 -16.21
CA LYS A 157 -20.66 5.17 -17.47
C LYS A 157 -20.54 6.39 -18.36
N PRO A 158 -19.38 6.64 -18.95
CA PRO A 158 -19.17 7.86 -19.73
C PRO A 158 -20.10 8.02 -20.94
N ASP A 159 -20.68 6.98 -21.50
CA ASP A 159 -21.40 7.09 -22.79
C ASP A 159 -22.57 6.09 -23.02
N ASN A 160 -23.23 5.53 -22.02
CA ASN A 160 -24.45 4.74 -22.29
C ASN A 160 -25.41 4.64 -21.11
N ASP A 161 -26.70 4.88 -21.38
CA ASP A 161 -27.87 4.94 -20.49
C ASP A 161 -28.33 3.64 -19.83
N THR A 162 -27.50 2.63 -19.70
CA THR A 162 -27.85 1.39 -19.00
C THR A 162 -27.13 1.30 -17.67
N PHE A 163 -27.81 1.73 -16.62
CA PHE A 163 -27.37 1.55 -15.24
C PHE A 163 -27.63 0.12 -14.77
N ASP A 164 -26.59 -0.66 -14.49
CA ASP A 164 -26.77 -1.82 -13.63
C ASP A 164 -27.04 -1.33 -12.21
N LYS A 165 -28.16 -1.77 -11.62
CA LYS A 165 -28.53 -1.44 -10.24
C LYS A 165 -27.39 -1.85 -9.30
N LYS A 166 -27.01 -0.95 -8.37
CA LYS A 166 -26.09 -1.29 -7.29
C LYS A 166 -26.63 -2.43 -6.47
N GLN A 167 -25.71 -3.32 -6.13
CA GLN A 167 -25.99 -4.37 -5.17
C GLN A 167 -25.58 -3.91 -3.78
N PHE A 168 -26.34 -4.34 -2.80
CA PHE A 168 -26.01 -4.24 -1.40
C PHE A 168 -25.50 -5.60 -0.97
N ILE A 169 -24.25 -5.66 -0.52
CA ILE A 169 -23.62 -6.91 -0.14
C ILE A 169 -23.41 -6.91 1.37
N HIS A 170 -24.08 -7.85 2.05
CA HIS A 170 -23.83 -8.10 3.45
C HIS A 170 -22.58 -8.95 3.61
N LEU A 171 -21.61 -8.42 4.35
CA LEU A 171 -20.42 -9.15 4.80
C LEU A 171 -20.80 -10.08 5.95
N PRO A 172 -20.07 -11.18 6.17
CA PRO A 172 -20.11 -11.86 7.45
C PRO A 172 -19.95 -10.86 8.60
N SER A 173 -20.76 -11.00 9.65
CA SER A 173 -20.76 -10.10 10.79
C SER A 173 -19.45 -10.18 11.58
N PHE A 174 -19.15 -9.15 12.39
CA PHE A 174 -18.03 -9.19 13.31
C PHE A 174 -18.06 -10.43 14.22
N GLU A 175 -19.25 -10.81 14.70
CA GLU A 175 -19.45 -11.98 15.58
C GLU A 175 -19.07 -13.29 14.89
N GLU A 176 -19.29 -13.41 13.59
CA GLU A 176 -18.94 -14.58 12.79
C GLU A 176 -17.44 -14.67 12.48
N VAL A 177 -16.73 -13.53 12.40
CA VAL A 177 -15.31 -13.50 11.97
C VAL A 177 -14.29 -13.34 13.09
N LYS A 178 -14.73 -13.01 14.32
CA LYS A 178 -13.83 -12.60 15.41
C LYS A 178 -13.04 -13.72 16.08
N ASN A 179 -13.49 -14.97 15.97
CA ASN A 179 -12.94 -16.10 16.70
C ASN A 179 -11.80 -16.80 15.94
N ASP A 180 -10.93 -17.50 16.68
CA ASP A 180 -9.86 -18.33 16.10
C ASP A 180 -10.37 -19.78 15.86
N SER A 181 -11.54 -19.92 15.22
CA SER A 181 -12.07 -21.22 14.79
C SER A 181 -11.97 -21.38 13.28
N PRO A 182 -11.90 -22.60 12.75
CA PRO A 182 -11.89 -22.83 11.30
C PRO A 182 -13.05 -22.15 10.57
N GLU A 183 -14.24 -22.21 11.14
CA GLU A 183 -15.44 -21.59 10.59
C GLU A 183 -15.32 -20.05 10.55
N SER A 184 -14.89 -19.42 11.65
CA SER A 184 -14.67 -17.97 11.69
C SER A 184 -13.58 -17.53 10.70
N LYS A 185 -12.52 -18.33 10.55
CA LYS A 185 -11.46 -18.06 9.56
C LYS A 185 -11.96 -18.11 8.13
N GLU A 186 -12.82 -19.08 7.81
CA GLU A 186 -13.44 -19.16 6.48
C GLU A 186 -14.36 -17.96 6.21
N LYS A 187 -15.17 -17.57 7.20
CA LYS A 187 -16.01 -16.36 7.13
C LYS A 187 -15.16 -15.09 6.99
N TYR A 188 -14.03 -14.98 7.69
CA TYR A 188 -13.10 -13.87 7.55
C TYR A 188 -12.48 -13.82 6.14
N ALA A 189 -12.06 -14.98 5.60
CA ALA A 189 -11.53 -15.09 4.25
C ALA A 189 -12.56 -14.65 3.19
N LEU A 190 -13.83 -15.05 3.36
CA LEU A 190 -14.93 -14.62 2.51
C LEU A 190 -15.18 -13.10 2.60
N SER A 191 -15.22 -12.55 3.83
CA SER A 191 -15.38 -11.10 4.05
C SER A 191 -14.26 -10.32 3.36
N TYR A 192 -13.01 -10.76 3.50
CA TYR A 192 -11.88 -10.14 2.82
C TYR A 192 -12.01 -10.19 1.29
N LEU A 193 -12.38 -11.35 0.72
CA LEU A 193 -12.56 -11.51 -0.73
C LEU A 193 -13.59 -10.52 -1.28
N ILE A 194 -14.73 -10.39 -0.61
CA ILE A 194 -15.78 -9.44 -1.00
C ILE A 194 -15.25 -8.01 -0.94
N GLN A 195 -14.53 -7.64 0.13
CA GLN A 195 -13.92 -6.30 0.25
C GLN A 195 -12.91 -6.04 -0.88
N GLU A 196 -12.04 -7.00 -1.20
CA GLU A 196 -11.05 -6.87 -2.28
C GLU A 196 -11.70 -6.68 -3.65
N GLN A 197 -12.80 -7.40 -3.91
CA GLN A 197 -13.57 -7.28 -5.15
C GLN A 197 -14.32 -5.94 -5.29
N ASN A 198 -14.42 -5.16 -4.23
CA ASN A 198 -15.14 -3.89 -4.18
C ASN A 198 -14.21 -2.70 -3.88
N THR A 199 -13.02 -2.70 -4.47
CA THR A 199 -12.00 -1.64 -4.32
C THR A 199 -11.94 -0.67 -5.51
N ASP A 200 -12.69 -0.92 -6.59
CA ASP A 200 -12.70 -0.04 -7.76
C ASP A 200 -13.95 0.86 -7.79
N ALA A 201 -13.75 2.13 -8.12
CA ALA A 201 -14.81 3.14 -8.08
C ALA A 201 -15.97 2.88 -9.06
N ILE A 202 -15.70 2.24 -10.20
CA ILE A 202 -16.70 2.02 -11.25
C ILE A 202 -17.62 0.85 -10.91
N ASN A 203 -17.03 -0.28 -10.43
CA ASN A 203 -17.77 -1.53 -10.29
C ASN A 203 -17.94 -2.02 -8.84
N ALA A 204 -17.56 -1.21 -7.84
CA ALA A 204 -17.80 -1.55 -6.45
C ALA A 204 -19.27 -1.39 -6.05
N ASP A 205 -19.72 -2.26 -5.20
CA ASP A 205 -21.04 -2.26 -4.58
C ASP A 205 -20.98 -1.62 -3.17
N ILE A 206 -22.15 -1.40 -2.55
CA ILE A 206 -22.25 -0.95 -1.16
C ILE A 206 -22.07 -2.17 -0.26
N LEU A 207 -21.14 -2.09 0.70
CA LEU A 207 -20.87 -3.17 1.63
C LEU A 207 -21.43 -2.84 3.01
N ILE A 208 -22.04 -3.82 3.67
CA ILE A 208 -22.67 -3.69 4.97
C ILE A 208 -22.14 -4.77 5.90
N GLU A 209 -21.55 -4.39 7.04
CA GLU A 209 -21.10 -5.30 8.10
C GLU A 209 -21.90 -5.06 9.38
N LYS A 210 -22.52 -6.11 9.91
CA LYS A 210 -23.16 -6.06 11.22
C LYS A 210 -22.14 -6.26 12.34
N THR A 211 -22.22 -5.44 13.37
CA THR A 211 -21.40 -5.51 14.60
C THR A 211 -22.29 -5.24 15.81
N ASP A 212 -22.53 -6.22 16.63
CA ASP A 212 -23.52 -6.16 17.71
C ASP A 212 -24.90 -5.72 17.15
N SER A 213 -25.45 -4.63 17.68
CA SER A 213 -26.70 -4.01 17.22
C SER A 213 -26.52 -2.92 16.16
N ARG A 214 -25.30 -2.75 15.63
CA ARG A 214 -24.94 -1.69 14.68
C ARG A 214 -24.55 -2.24 13.32
N PHE A 215 -24.70 -1.41 12.32
CA PHE A 215 -24.29 -1.68 10.95
C PHE A 215 -23.27 -0.64 10.51
N VAL A 216 -22.13 -1.08 10.01
CA VAL A 216 -21.15 -0.24 9.31
C VAL A 216 -21.40 -0.39 7.82
N VAL A 217 -21.60 0.73 7.16
CA VAL A 217 -21.87 0.79 5.71
C VAL A 217 -20.71 1.47 5.02
N GLN A 218 -20.15 0.82 4.01
CA GLN A 218 -19.16 1.39 3.12
C GLN A 218 -19.83 1.80 1.81
N ASN A 219 -19.81 3.07 1.50
CA ASN A 219 -20.13 3.57 0.16
C ASN A 219 -19.04 3.17 -0.84
N PRO A 220 -19.32 3.08 -2.14
CA PRO A 220 -18.30 2.80 -3.15
C PRO A 220 -17.11 3.79 -3.06
N PRO A 221 -15.91 3.39 -3.51
CA PRO A 221 -14.75 4.27 -3.52
C PRO A 221 -15.01 5.58 -4.29
N ALA A 222 -14.35 6.66 -3.88
CA ALA A 222 -14.36 7.91 -4.64
C ALA A 222 -13.84 7.68 -6.07
N MET A 223 -14.42 8.36 -7.04
CA MET A 223 -13.93 8.31 -8.43
C MET A 223 -12.48 8.78 -8.49
N PRO A 224 -11.62 8.13 -9.28
CA PRO A 224 -10.26 8.60 -9.49
C PRO A 224 -10.24 10.07 -9.95
N LEU A 225 -9.27 10.82 -9.48
CA LEU A 225 -9.06 12.20 -9.92
C LEU A 225 -8.62 12.22 -11.39
N SER A 226 -9.12 13.19 -12.14
CA SER A 226 -8.57 13.49 -13.46
C SER A 226 -7.16 14.08 -13.36
N THR A 227 -6.45 14.16 -14.49
CA THR A 227 -5.14 14.81 -14.54
C THR A 227 -5.22 16.26 -14.09
N GLU A 228 -6.25 16.99 -14.52
CA GLU A 228 -6.48 18.40 -14.18
C GLU A 228 -6.74 18.58 -12.67
N GLU A 229 -7.53 17.69 -12.07
CA GLU A 229 -7.78 17.71 -10.63
C GLU A 229 -6.51 17.38 -9.83
N MET A 230 -5.74 16.38 -10.28
CA MET A 230 -4.43 16.07 -9.70
C MET A 230 -3.50 17.28 -9.76
N ASP A 231 -3.38 17.93 -10.92
CA ASP A 231 -2.54 19.11 -11.12
C ASP A 231 -2.97 20.26 -10.21
N LYS A 232 -4.28 20.49 -10.09
CA LYS A 232 -4.84 21.52 -9.19
C LYS A 232 -4.46 21.25 -7.72
N ILE A 233 -4.55 20.00 -7.26
CA ILE A 233 -4.17 19.65 -5.88
C ILE A 233 -2.68 19.87 -5.65
N TYR A 234 -1.83 19.46 -6.59
CA TYR A 234 -0.39 19.62 -6.46
C TYR A 234 0.09 21.06 -6.72
N SER A 235 -0.76 21.94 -7.25
CA SER A 235 -0.48 23.38 -7.36
C SER A 235 -0.70 24.16 -6.07
N LEU A 236 -1.38 23.56 -5.07
CA LEU A 236 -1.61 24.21 -3.78
C LEU A 236 -0.28 24.60 -3.12
N PRO A 237 -0.25 25.76 -2.41
CA PRO A 237 0.99 26.32 -1.87
C PRO A 237 1.41 25.56 -0.61
N PHE A 238 2.13 24.46 -0.73
CA PHE A 238 2.77 23.78 0.39
C PHE A 238 4.25 24.15 0.49
N THR A 239 4.73 24.31 1.71
CA THR A 239 6.01 24.96 2.00
C THR A 239 7.23 24.08 1.76
N ARG A 240 7.09 22.74 1.65
CA ARG A 240 8.17 21.75 1.64
C ARG A 240 9.10 21.86 2.86
N LYS A 241 8.57 22.31 3.98
CA LYS A 241 9.27 22.47 5.25
C LYS A 241 8.43 21.92 6.39
N TRP A 242 9.08 21.52 7.45
CA TRP A 242 8.41 21.26 8.72
C TRP A 242 7.96 22.58 9.38
N HIS A 243 7.09 22.47 10.37
CA HIS A 243 6.67 23.63 11.16
C HIS A 243 7.87 24.20 11.94
N PRO A 244 8.03 25.54 12.06
CA PRO A 244 9.18 26.17 12.73
C PRO A 244 9.42 25.74 14.18
N MET A 245 8.40 25.22 14.86
CA MET A 245 8.59 24.67 16.21
C MET A 245 9.63 23.53 16.26
N TYR A 246 9.86 22.83 15.14
CA TYR A 246 10.82 21.73 15.02
C TYR A 246 12.23 22.18 14.63
N ASP A 247 12.46 23.49 14.49
CA ASP A 247 13.82 24.04 14.26
C ASP A 247 14.68 23.94 15.53
N LYS A 248 14.05 23.92 16.71
CA LYS A 248 14.75 23.69 17.98
C LYS A 248 15.22 22.23 18.07
N PRO A 249 16.36 21.97 18.73
CA PRO A 249 16.79 20.61 18.99
C PRO A 249 15.76 19.82 19.83
N ALA A 250 15.52 18.58 19.47
CA ALA A 250 14.81 17.59 20.29
C ALA A 250 15.69 17.13 21.46
N ALA A 251 15.20 16.26 22.34
CA ALA A 251 15.94 15.79 23.51
C ALA A 251 17.24 15.05 23.11
N ASN A 252 17.27 14.42 21.92
CA ASN A 252 18.47 13.78 21.36
C ASN A 252 19.44 14.76 20.66
N GLY A 253 19.21 16.06 20.73
CA GLY A 253 20.02 17.11 20.10
C GLY A 253 19.83 17.30 18.60
N LYS A 254 18.95 16.52 17.93
CA LYS A 254 18.64 16.65 16.51
C LYS A 254 17.43 17.54 16.28
N SER A 255 17.46 18.36 15.24
CA SER A 255 16.33 19.22 14.84
C SER A 255 15.58 18.63 13.63
N GLY A 256 14.35 19.12 13.45
CA GLY A 256 13.55 18.84 12.26
C GLY A 256 12.86 17.48 12.24
N ILE A 257 12.35 17.12 11.08
CA ILE A 257 11.65 15.85 10.82
C ILE A 257 12.47 15.06 9.77
N PRO A 258 13.17 13.97 10.15
CA PRO A 258 14.08 13.26 9.25
C PRO A 258 13.44 12.80 7.94
N ALA A 259 12.18 12.34 7.97
CA ALA A 259 11.47 11.88 6.77
C ALA A 259 11.36 12.96 5.68
N LEU A 260 11.39 14.24 6.02
CA LEU A 260 11.30 15.32 5.05
C LEU A 260 12.50 15.34 4.10
N SER A 261 13.70 14.96 4.57
CA SER A 261 14.91 14.93 3.75
C SER A 261 14.79 14.03 2.53
N GLU A 262 14.03 12.93 2.64
CA GLU A 262 13.81 11.96 1.57
C GLU A 262 12.84 12.48 0.49
N VAL A 263 11.86 13.30 0.89
CA VAL A 263 10.76 13.71 0.00
C VAL A 263 10.82 15.17 -0.43
N LYS A 264 11.62 16.02 0.23
CA LYS A 264 11.68 17.47 -0.02
C LYS A 264 11.89 17.81 -1.49
N PHE A 265 12.78 17.10 -2.17
CA PHE A 265 13.10 17.29 -3.58
C PHE A 265 12.68 16.09 -4.44
N SER A 266 11.54 15.50 -4.13
CA SER A 266 10.92 14.41 -4.88
C SER A 266 9.60 14.85 -5.49
N LEU A 267 9.23 14.23 -6.61
CA LEU A 267 7.99 14.48 -7.36
C LEU A 267 7.10 13.25 -7.30
N THR A 268 5.87 13.41 -6.84
CA THR A 268 4.84 12.38 -7.00
C THR A 268 4.22 12.51 -8.37
N SER A 269 4.52 11.59 -9.27
CA SER A 269 4.06 11.64 -10.67
C SER A 269 2.70 10.96 -10.87
N CYS A 270 2.34 10.00 -10.01
CA CYS A 270 1.09 9.26 -10.09
C CYS A 270 0.67 8.69 -8.73
N ARG A 271 -0.60 8.27 -8.65
CA ARG A 271 -1.19 7.50 -7.56
C ARG A 271 -1.88 6.26 -8.12
N GLY A 272 -2.20 5.29 -7.25
CA GLY A 272 -2.77 4.01 -7.64
C GLY A 272 -1.73 2.99 -8.10
N CYS A 273 -2.11 1.70 -8.10
CA CYS A 273 -1.19 0.62 -8.50
C CYS A 273 -1.97 -0.62 -8.95
N PHE A 274 -1.84 -1.01 -10.20
CA PHE A 274 -2.44 -2.26 -10.71
C PHE A 274 -1.56 -3.50 -10.49
N GLY A 275 -0.41 -3.35 -9.83
CA GLY A 275 0.48 -4.47 -9.48
C GLY A 275 -0.13 -5.44 -8.48
N ALA A 276 -0.98 -4.93 -7.58
CA ALA A 276 -1.81 -5.69 -6.66
C ALA A 276 -1.08 -6.81 -5.89
N CYS A 277 0.18 -6.58 -5.47
CA CYS A 277 0.94 -7.54 -4.66
C CYS A 277 0.17 -7.87 -3.38
N SER A 278 0.13 -9.15 -3.00
CA SER A 278 -0.71 -9.65 -1.90
C SER A 278 -0.38 -9.04 -0.53
N PHE A 279 0.87 -8.67 -0.31
CA PHE A 279 1.36 -8.09 0.96
C PHE A 279 1.22 -6.57 1.03
N CYS A 280 0.84 -5.90 -0.08
CA CYS A 280 0.84 -4.45 -0.17
C CYS A 280 -0.56 -3.87 0.01
N ALA A 281 -0.73 -3.02 1.03
CA ALA A 281 -2.00 -2.35 1.30
C ALA A 281 -2.28 -1.13 0.39
N ILE A 282 -1.31 -0.71 -0.44
CA ILE A 282 -1.47 0.49 -1.29
C ILE A 282 -2.64 0.32 -2.26
N THR A 283 -2.78 -0.84 -2.88
CA THR A 283 -3.90 -1.10 -3.80
C THR A 283 -5.25 -0.99 -3.10
N PHE A 284 -5.35 -1.49 -1.87
CA PHE A 284 -6.57 -1.41 -1.06
C PHE A 284 -6.89 0.02 -0.60
N HIS A 285 -5.86 0.86 -0.46
CA HIS A 285 -5.99 2.26 -0.06
C HIS A 285 -6.17 3.20 -1.25
N GLN A 286 -5.32 3.12 -2.29
CA GLN A 286 -5.32 4.06 -3.43
C GLN A 286 -6.09 3.55 -4.65
N GLY A 287 -6.46 2.27 -4.67
CA GLY A 287 -7.08 1.63 -5.82
C GLY A 287 -6.09 1.17 -6.89
N ARG A 288 -6.64 0.51 -7.92
CA ARG A 288 -5.86 -0.06 -9.04
C ARG A 288 -5.77 0.86 -10.26
N ARG A 289 -6.54 1.96 -10.29
CA ARG A 289 -6.53 2.96 -11.36
C ARG A 289 -5.35 3.91 -11.17
N ILE A 290 -4.67 4.22 -12.27
CA ILE A 290 -3.56 5.17 -12.24
C ILE A 290 -4.11 6.58 -12.42
N GLN A 291 -3.75 7.48 -11.51
CA GLN A 291 -4.06 8.90 -11.54
C GLN A 291 -2.75 9.64 -11.74
N ALA A 292 -2.46 10.01 -12.99
CA ALA A 292 -1.20 10.66 -13.36
C ALA A 292 -1.35 12.18 -13.40
N ARG A 293 -0.30 12.88 -13.01
CA ARG A 293 -0.15 14.33 -13.21
C ARG A 293 0.37 14.63 -14.62
N SER A 294 0.04 15.80 -15.13
CA SER A 294 0.58 16.28 -16.39
C SER A 294 2.09 16.56 -16.32
N HIS A 295 2.75 16.52 -17.46
CA HIS A 295 4.16 16.93 -17.54
C HIS A 295 4.34 18.41 -17.14
N THR A 296 3.41 19.28 -17.53
CA THR A 296 3.44 20.72 -17.19
C THR A 296 3.46 20.91 -15.67
N SER A 297 2.53 20.29 -14.94
CA SER A 297 2.46 20.37 -13.48
C SER A 297 3.75 19.90 -12.81
N LEU A 298 4.34 18.78 -13.28
CA LEU A 298 5.58 18.24 -12.73
C LEU A 298 6.81 19.12 -13.04
N VAL A 299 6.90 19.68 -14.24
CA VAL A 299 7.97 20.59 -14.65
C VAL A 299 7.89 21.91 -13.87
N GLU A 300 6.69 22.47 -13.69
CA GLU A 300 6.48 23.68 -12.87
C GLU A 300 6.89 23.47 -11.43
N GLU A 301 6.49 22.33 -10.83
CA GLU A 301 6.88 21.98 -9.46
C GLU A 301 8.40 21.83 -9.33
N ALA A 302 9.04 21.10 -10.26
CA ALA A 302 10.48 20.93 -10.29
C ALA A 302 11.20 22.30 -10.47
N THR A 303 10.68 23.16 -11.32
CA THR A 303 11.22 24.52 -11.51
C THR A 303 11.12 25.35 -10.22
N LYS A 304 10.02 25.22 -9.46
CA LYS A 304 9.91 25.86 -8.14
C LYS A 304 10.96 25.31 -7.16
N MET A 305 11.24 23.99 -7.19
CA MET A 305 12.27 23.39 -6.34
C MET A 305 13.67 23.94 -6.61
N THR A 306 14.02 24.25 -7.85
CA THR A 306 15.35 24.79 -8.19
C THR A 306 15.63 26.15 -7.55
N LYS A 307 14.59 26.87 -7.08
CA LYS A 307 14.69 28.16 -6.38
C LYS A 307 14.89 28.01 -4.86
N ASP A 308 14.75 26.80 -4.31
CA ASP A 308 15.00 26.55 -2.88
C ASP A 308 16.51 26.61 -2.63
N LYS A 309 16.94 27.36 -1.59
CA LYS A 309 18.34 27.51 -1.19
C LYS A 309 19.06 26.21 -0.87
N ASP A 310 18.31 25.19 -0.47
CA ASP A 310 18.84 23.87 -0.12
C ASP A 310 18.93 22.94 -1.35
N PHE A 311 18.41 23.34 -2.51
CA PHE A 311 18.47 22.54 -3.71
C PHE A 311 19.90 22.47 -4.27
N LYS A 312 20.46 21.28 -4.39
CA LYS A 312 21.84 21.05 -4.89
C LYS A 312 21.89 20.57 -6.35
N GLY A 313 20.77 20.66 -7.05
CA GLY A 313 20.65 20.20 -8.44
C GLY A 313 20.13 18.77 -8.59
N TYR A 314 19.64 18.14 -7.52
CA TYR A 314 19.22 16.76 -7.53
C TYR A 314 17.72 16.64 -7.26
N ILE A 315 16.98 16.10 -8.23
CA ILE A 315 15.64 15.58 -8.00
C ILE A 315 15.80 14.15 -7.50
N HIS A 316 15.40 13.90 -6.26
CA HIS A 316 15.70 12.64 -5.58
C HIS A 316 14.84 11.49 -6.06
N ASP A 317 13.62 11.77 -6.52
CA ASP A 317 12.71 10.76 -7.07
C ASP A 317 11.66 11.39 -7.98
N VAL A 318 11.23 10.67 -9.00
CA VAL A 318 10.07 10.95 -9.84
C VAL A 318 9.24 9.69 -9.91
N GLY A 319 8.27 9.56 -9.02
CA GLY A 319 7.60 8.29 -8.86
C GLY A 319 6.22 8.36 -8.22
N GLY A 320 5.83 7.24 -7.66
CA GLY A 320 4.57 6.99 -7.01
C GLY A 320 4.63 5.63 -6.32
N PRO A 321 3.50 4.94 -6.11
CA PRO A 321 3.49 3.58 -5.58
C PRO A 321 4.32 2.60 -6.42
N THR A 322 4.39 2.86 -7.74
CA THR A 322 5.27 2.20 -8.71
C THR A 322 5.71 3.27 -9.72
N ALA A 323 7.01 3.51 -9.80
CA ALA A 323 7.55 4.65 -10.56
C ALA A 323 7.18 4.62 -12.05
N ASN A 324 7.24 3.45 -12.66
CA ASN A 324 7.01 3.27 -14.09
C ASN A 324 5.54 3.00 -14.48
N PHE A 325 4.58 3.29 -13.59
CA PHE A 325 3.15 3.27 -13.92
C PHE A 325 2.65 4.68 -14.17
N ARG A 326 2.38 5.00 -15.42
CA ARG A 326 1.87 6.32 -15.81
C ARG A 326 0.48 6.28 -16.45
N ASN A 327 0.01 5.09 -16.82
CA ASN A 327 -1.27 4.87 -17.49
C ASN A 327 -2.01 3.71 -16.82
N ASP A 328 -3.33 3.65 -17.02
CA ASP A 328 -4.14 2.49 -16.62
C ASP A 328 -3.62 1.21 -17.30
N ALA A 329 -3.85 0.08 -16.66
CA ALA A 329 -3.37 -1.21 -17.16
C ALA A 329 -3.93 -1.57 -18.55
N CYS A 330 -5.17 -1.18 -18.85
CA CYS A 330 -5.83 -1.44 -20.13
C CYS A 330 -7.07 -0.55 -20.32
N GLU A 331 -7.58 -0.45 -21.54
CA GLU A 331 -8.78 0.34 -21.85
C GLU A 331 -10.04 -0.19 -21.13
N ASN A 332 -10.17 -1.50 -21.00
CA ASN A 332 -11.31 -2.08 -20.26
C ASN A 332 -11.37 -1.57 -18.81
N GLN A 333 -10.22 -1.32 -18.19
CA GLN A 333 -10.16 -0.78 -16.84
C GLN A 333 -10.75 0.64 -16.74
N LYS A 334 -10.61 1.44 -17.80
CA LYS A 334 -11.20 2.80 -17.85
C LYS A 334 -12.71 2.76 -17.92
N ILE A 335 -13.27 1.80 -18.66
CA ILE A 335 -14.71 1.72 -18.96
C ILE A 335 -15.44 0.95 -17.86
N ASN A 336 -14.96 -0.24 -17.51
CA ASN A 336 -15.66 -1.19 -16.65
C ASN A 336 -15.03 -1.31 -15.25
N GLY A 337 -13.99 -0.53 -14.95
CA GLY A 337 -13.23 -0.65 -13.70
C GLY A 337 -12.25 -1.81 -13.70
N ALA A 338 -11.53 -1.96 -12.60
CA ALA A 338 -10.59 -3.05 -12.41
C ALA A 338 -11.31 -4.39 -12.28
N CYS A 339 -10.77 -5.42 -12.94
CA CYS A 339 -11.33 -6.77 -12.88
C CYS A 339 -11.39 -7.30 -11.44
N LYS A 340 -12.56 -7.75 -10.98
CA LYS A 340 -12.76 -8.27 -9.61
C LYS A 340 -11.93 -9.54 -9.33
N ASN A 341 -11.82 -10.45 -10.32
CA ASN A 341 -11.22 -11.77 -10.15
C ASN A 341 -9.92 -11.98 -10.97
N LYS A 342 -9.34 -10.92 -11.53
CA LYS A 342 -8.19 -11.04 -12.43
C LYS A 342 -7.09 -10.07 -12.06
N ASP A 343 -5.85 -10.56 -12.11
CA ASP A 343 -4.66 -9.74 -11.92
C ASP A 343 -4.17 -9.19 -13.27
N CYS A 344 -3.64 -7.96 -13.26
CA CYS A 344 -3.02 -7.39 -14.45
C CYS A 344 -1.61 -7.94 -14.66
N LEU A 345 -0.88 -8.12 -13.57
CA LEU A 345 0.48 -8.68 -13.51
C LEU A 345 0.48 -9.95 -12.66
N GLY A 346 1.64 -10.54 -12.43
CA GLY A 346 1.80 -11.76 -11.65
C GLY A 346 2.43 -12.88 -12.48
N VAL A 347 2.29 -14.12 -12.04
CA VAL A 347 2.86 -15.30 -12.72
C VAL A 347 2.33 -15.42 -14.16
N ASN A 348 1.05 -15.12 -14.36
CA ASN A 348 0.39 -15.13 -15.66
C ASN A 348 -0.17 -13.74 -15.96
N PRO A 349 0.60 -12.81 -16.53
CA PRO A 349 0.14 -11.46 -16.80
C PRO A 349 -1.03 -11.45 -17.80
N CYS A 350 -1.95 -10.52 -17.60
CA CYS A 350 -3.12 -10.36 -18.46
C CYS A 350 -2.68 -9.90 -19.87
N LYS A 351 -3.17 -10.57 -20.91
CA LYS A 351 -2.85 -10.26 -22.32
C LYS A 351 -3.30 -8.86 -22.75
N ASN A 352 -4.27 -8.27 -22.04
CA ASN A 352 -4.81 -6.95 -22.36
C ASN A 352 -4.02 -5.81 -21.71
N VAL A 353 -2.99 -6.10 -20.92
CA VAL A 353 -2.16 -5.05 -20.33
C VAL A 353 -1.44 -4.30 -21.44
N LYS A 354 -1.64 -2.99 -21.49
CA LYS A 354 -0.92 -2.09 -22.39
C LYS A 354 0.38 -1.67 -21.72
N VAL A 355 1.49 -1.98 -22.34
CA VAL A 355 2.81 -1.65 -21.83
C VAL A 355 3.42 -0.56 -22.70
N SER A 356 3.74 0.57 -22.09
CA SER A 356 4.48 1.65 -22.72
C SER A 356 5.12 2.53 -21.65
N HIS A 357 6.37 2.90 -21.87
CA HIS A 357 7.09 3.84 -21.03
C HIS A 357 7.39 5.17 -21.74
N THR A 358 6.86 5.39 -22.95
CA THR A 358 7.13 6.58 -23.77
C THR A 358 6.82 7.88 -23.01
N ASP A 359 5.63 7.99 -22.41
CA ASP A 359 5.22 9.14 -21.59
C ASP A 359 6.21 9.40 -20.43
N TYR A 360 6.69 8.32 -19.80
CA TYR A 360 7.62 8.46 -18.66
C TYR A 360 9.01 8.90 -19.11
N VAL A 361 9.51 8.38 -20.25
CA VAL A 361 10.77 8.81 -20.84
C VAL A 361 10.72 10.31 -21.20
N GLU A 362 9.66 10.75 -21.87
CA GLU A 362 9.48 12.16 -22.21
C GLU A 362 9.44 13.06 -20.97
N LEU A 363 8.74 12.66 -19.92
CA LEU A 363 8.71 13.38 -18.64
C LEU A 363 10.12 13.51 -18.06
N LEU A 364 10.86 12.41 -17.97
CA LEU A 364 12.21 12.39 -17.41
C LEU A 364 13.17 13.28 -18.20
N GLN A 365 13.07 13.29 -19.53
CA GLN A 365 13.85 14.17 -20.40
C GLN A 365 13.51 15.66 -20.16
N LYS A 366 12.22 16.01 -20.06
CA LYS A 366 11.80 17.38 -19.72
C LYS A 366 12.36 17.83 -18.37
N LEU A 367 12.30 16.97 -17.35
CA LEU A 367 12.83 17.29 -16.02
C LEU A 367 14.36 17.45 -16.01
N ARG A 368 15.10 16.65 -16.78
CA ARG A 368 16.57 16.80 -16.92
C ARG A 368 17.00 18.09 -17.58
N ASN A 369 16.15 18.63 -18.45
CA ASN A 369 16.44 19.85 -19.21
C ASN A 369 16.09 21.15 -18.46
N ILE A 370 15.55 21.06 -17.24
CA ILE A 370 15.28 22.24 -16.41
C ILE A 370 16.62 22.88 -15.97
N PRO A 371 16.79 24.19 -16.13
CA PRO A 371 17.99 24.88 -15.64
C PRO A 371 18.26 24.60 -14.16
N ASN A 372 19.52 24.41 -13.81
CA ASN A 372 20.01 24.05 -12.48
C ASN A 372 19.70 22.61 -12.01
N VAL A 373 19.01 21.79 -12.81
CA VAL A 373 18.87 20.36 -12.54
C VAL A 373 20.10 19.63 -13.09
N LYS A 374 20.87 19.00 -12.23
CA LYS A 374 22.06 18.20 -12.57
C LYS A 374 21.71 16.73 -12.80
N LYS A 375 20.82 16.19 -11.99
CA LYS A 375 20.40 14.78 -12.04
C LYS A 375 18.95 14.62 -11.59
N VAL A 376 18.28 13.68 -12.23
CA VAL A 376 16.93 13.21 -11.87
C VAL A 376 17.05 11.72 -11.55
N PHE A 377 16.79 11.34 -10.32
CA PHE A 377 16.85 9.95 -9.88
C PHE A 377 15.47 9.31 -9.84
N ILE A 378 15.43 8.00 -9.95
CA ILE A 378 14.27 7.15 -9.69
C ILE A 378 14.63 6.25 -8.51
N ARG A 379 13.99 6.50 -7.36
CA ARG A 379 14.16 5.74 -6.12
C ARG A 379 12.93 4.94 -5.74
N SER A 380 11.75 5.37 -6.16
CA SER A 380 10.52 4.58 -6.06
C SER A 380 10.67 3.26 -6.82
N GLY A 381 10.05 2.21 -6.33
CA GLY A 381 10.19 0.88 -6.90
C GLY A 381 9.77 0.82 -8.36
N ILE A 382 10.60 0.21 -9.19
CA ILE A 382 10.28 -0.13 -10.57
C ILE A 382 9.68 -1.54 -10.62
N ARG A 383 8.56 -1.68 -11.30
CA ARG A 383 8.03 -3.01 -11.69
C ARG A 383 8.85 -3.54 -12.85
N PHE A 384 9.85 -4.34 -12.52
CA PHE A 384 10.76 -4.93 -13.52
C PHE A 384 10.02 -5.89 -14.45
N ASP A 385 9.01 -6.62 -13.97
CA ASP A 385 8.17 -7.48 -14.77
C ASP A 385 7.37 -6.69 -15.84
N TYR A 386 6.79 -5.54 -15.48
CA TYR A 386 6.15 -4.64 -16.44
C TYR A 386 7.16 -4.05 -17.44
N LEU A 387 8.36 -3.69 -16.96
CA LEU A 387 9.45 -3.21 -17.83
C LEU A 387 9.88 -4.28 -18.84
N MET A 388 10.00 -5.54 -18.40
CA MET A 388 10.38 -6.64 -19.29
C MET A 388 9.33 -6.96 -20.36
N MET A 389 8.05 -6.66 -20.11
CA MET A 389 6.97 -6.80 -21.09
C MET A 389 7.03 -5.72 -22.20
N ASP A 390 7.73 -4.61 -21.98
CA ASP A 390 7.89 -3.57 -23.00
C ASP A 390 8.85 -4.04 -24.09
N LYS A 391 8.37 -4.01 -25.34
CA LYS A 391 9.17 -4.35 -26.51
C LYS A 391 10.17 -3.24 -26.84
N ASP A 392 9.82 -1.99 -26.52
CA ASP A 392 10.71 -0.85 -26.64
C ASP A 392 11.65 -0.76 -25.42
N LYS A 393 12.94 -0.92 -25.66
CA LYS A 393 13.97 -0.86 -24.61
C LYS A 393 14.48 0.54 -24.31
N THR A 394 13.91 1.57 -24.92
CA THR A 394 14.31 2.96 -24.72
C THR A 394 14.29 3.36 -23.26
N PHE A 395 13.21 3.04 -22.53
CA PHE A 395 13.15 3.37 -21.11
C PHE A 395 14.20 2.61 -20.27
N PHE A 396 14.48 1.36 -20.57
CA PHE A 396 15.49 0.60 -19.81
C PHE A 396 16.88 1.21 -19.99
N THR A 397 17.24 1.57 -21.23
CA THR A 397 18.49 2.28 -21.53
C THR A 397 18.54 3.66 -20.88
N GLU A 398 17.47 4.45 -20.99
CA GLU A 398 17.34 5.77 -20.36
C GLU A 398 17.53 5.70 -18.85
N LEU A 399 16.88 4.73 -18.20
CA LEU A 399 17.00 4.46 -16.77
C LEU A 399 18.45 4.25 -16.36
N CYS A 400 19.13 3.29 -16.99
CA CYS A 400 20.53 2.96 -16.70
C CYS A 400 21.47 4.13 -17.00
N LYS A 401 21.23 4.85 -18.10
CA LYS A 401 22.10 5.94 -18.55
C LYS A 401 22.04 7.16 -17.64
N HIS A 402 20.85 7.52 -17.14
CA HIS A 402 20.59 8.83 -16.55
C HIS A 402 20.04 8.84 -15.12
N HIS A 403 19.31 7.80 -14.69
CA HIS A 403 18.43 7.89 -13.52
C HIS A 403 18.84 7.02 -12.32
N ILE A 404 19.93 6.32 -12.42
CA ILE A 404 20.49 5.48 -11.34
C ILE A 404 21.74 6.14 -10.74
N SER A 405 21.80 6.18 -9.40
CA SER A 405 22.95 6.77 -8.65
C SER A 405 24.05 5.78 -8.29
N GLY A 406 24.16 4.64 -9.00
CA GLY A 406 25.08 3.54 -8.72
C GLY A 406 24.40 2.26 -8.23
N GLN A 407 23.22 2.38 -7.62
CA GLN A 407 22.43 1.23 -7.17
C GLN A 407 20.98 1.38 -7.59
N LEU A 408 20.41 0.31 -8.17
CA LEU A 408 18.98 0.19 -8.45
C LEU A 408 18.36 -0.81 -7.47
N LYS A 409 17.43 -0.32 -6.66
CA LYS A 409 16.64 -1.14 -5.75
C LYS A 409 15.50 -1.80 -6.52
N VAL A 410 15.39 -3.11 -6.44
CA VAL A 410 14.34 -3.91 -7.09
C VAL A 410 13.77 -4.92 -6.11
N ALA A 411 12.55 -5.33 -6.33
CA ALA A 411 11.81 -6.16 -5.39
C ALA A 411 11.38 -7.48 -6.04
N PRO A 412 12.29 -8.47 -6.22
CA PRO A 412 11.91 -9.84 -6.62
C PRO A 412 11.08 -10.54 -5.54
N GLU A 413 11.28 -10.20 -4.28
CA GLU A 413 10.62 -10.66 -3.06
C GLU A 413 10.94 -12.11 -2.65
N HIS A 414 11.02 -13.05 -3.60
CA HIS A 414 11.34 -14.45 -3.37
C HIS A 414 11.91 -15.09 -4.65
N VAL A 415 12.39 -16.34 -4.57
CA VAL A 415 12.86 -17.13 -5.74
C VAL A 415 11.99 -18.34 -6.03
N ASN A 416 11.18 -18.79 -5.08
CA ASN A 416 10.28 -19.93 -5.25
C ASN A 416 8.97 -19.47 -5.89
N ASP A 417 8.63 -20.03 -7.06
CA ASP A 417 7.47 -19.59 -7.85
C ASP A 417 6.12 -19.87 -7.17
N ASN A 418 6.01 -20.86 -6.29
CA ASN A 418 4.79 -21.07 -5.51
C ASN A 418 4.56 -19.92 -4.51
N VAL A 419 5.62 -19.45 -3.87
CA VAL A 419 5.57 -18.28 -2.97
C VAL A 419 5.27 -17.02 -3.78
N LEU A 420 5.93 -16.83 -4.91
CA LEU A 420 5.71 -15.69 -5.82
C LEU A 420 4.26 -15.65 -6.35
N ARG A 421 3.66 -16.81 -6.63
CA ARG A 421 2.23 -16.90 -6.98
C ARG A 421 1.34 -16.35 -5.86
N LEU A 422 1.58 -16.74 -4.61
CA LEU A 422 0.84 -16.23 -3.45
C LEU A 422 1.14 -14.75 -3.17
N MET A 423 2.34 -14.27 -3.52
CA MET A 423 2.70 -12.84 -3.49
C MET A 423 2.07 -12.03 -4.63
N ARG A 424 1.50 -12.69 -5.66
CA ARG A 424 1.00 -12.06 -6.90
C ARG A 424 2.13 -11.32 -7.65
N LYS A 425 3.31 -11.92 -7.66
CA LYS A 425 4.51 -11.45 -8.38
C LYS A 425 4.75 -12.32 -9.60
N SER A 426 5.57 -11.84 -10.52
CA SER A 426 6.06 -12.63 -11.66
C SER A 426 6.92 -13.81 -11.21
N THR A 427 7.10 -14.80 -12.08
CA THR A 427 8.03 -15.90 -11.83
C THR A 427 9.46 -15.39 -11.63
N HIS A 428 10.27 -16.15 -10.91
CA HIS A 428 11.68 -15.81 -10.66
C HIS A 428 12.49 -15.67 -11.96
N LYS A 429 12.16 -16.47 -12.96
CA LYS A 429 12.79 -16.40 -14.29
C LYS A 429 12.72 -15.01 -14.92
N VAL A 430 11.62 -14.28 -14.73
CA VAL A 430 11.48 -12.90 -15.24
C VAL A 430 12.48 -11.96 -14.54
N TYR A 431 12.76 -12.17 -13.26
CA TYR A 431 13.78 -11.42 -12.55
C TYR A 431 15.20 -11.75 -13.05
N GLU A 432 15.52 -13.02 -13.30
CA GLU A 432 16.82 -13.39 -13.87
C GLU A 432 17.01 -12.72 -15.24
N GLN A 433 16.02 -12.79 -16.13
CA GLN A 433 16.07 -12.11 -17.43
C GLN A 433 16.26 -10.58 -17.30
N PHE A 434 15.61 -9.96 -16.33
CA PHE A 434 15.79 -8.54 -16.04
C PHE A 434 17.23 -8.25 -15.57
N SER A 435 17.77 -9.09 -14.69
CA SER A 435 19.14 -8.94 -14.19
C SER A 435 20.17 -9.03 -15.31
N ASP A 436 20.04 -10.05 -16.19
CA ASP A 436 20.93 -10.25 -17.32
C ASP A 436 20.89 -9.05 -18.29
N GLU A 437 19.70 -8.56 -18.59
CA GLU A 437 19.53 -7.39 -19.47
C GLU A 437 20.07 -6.10 -18.82
N TYR A 438 19.90 -5.94 -17.51
CA TYR A 438 20.47 -4.83 -16.76
C TYR A 438 22.01 -4.82 -16.82
N GLU A 439 22.63 -5.98 -16.65
CA GLU A 439 24.08 -6.11 -16.75
C GLU A 439 24.58 -5.84 -18.17
N ARG A 440 23.89 -6.37 -19.19
CA ARG A 440 24.20 -6.13 -20.61
C ARG A 440 24.20 -4.63 -20.91
N ILE A 441 23.10 -3.92 -20.55
CA ILE A 441 22.98 -2.48 -20.82
C ILE A 441 24.08 -1.69 -20.08
N ASN A 442 24.37 -2.02 -18.82
CA ASN A 442 25.42 -1.34 -18.06
C ASN A 442 26.81 -1.54 -18.68
N LYS A 443 27.09 -2.75 -19.17
CA LYS A 443 28.35 -3.05 -19.87
C LYS A 443 28.47 -2.23 -21.16
N GLU A 444 27.42 -2.15 -21.96
CA GLU A 444 27.38 -1.33 -23.18
C GLU A 444 27.55 0.16 -22.91
N LEU A 445 26.99 0.64 -21.81
CA LEU A 445 27.11 2.04 -21.39
C LEU A 445 28.40 2.36 -20.64
N GLY A 446 29.26 1.35 -20.37
CA GLY A 446 30.48 1.51 -19.58
C GLY A 446 30.23 1.93 -18.13
N LYS A 447 29.08 1.53 -17.55
CA LYS A 447 28.68 1.94 -16.19
C LYS A 447 28.89 0.84 -15.16
N LYS A 448 29.29 1.24 -13.96
CA LYS A 448 29.39 0.38 -12.78
C LYS A 448 28.20 0.63 -11.86
N GLN A 449 27.09 -0.05 -12.12
CA GLN A 449 25.86 0.03 -11.34
C GLN A 449 25.44 -1.36 -10.89
N PHE A 450 24.86 -1.45 -9.69
CA PHE A 450 24.52 -2.72 -9.05
C PHE A 450 23.03 -2.81 -8.75
N LEU A 451 22.45 -4.01 -8.86
CA LEU A 451 21.12 -4.30 -8.35
C LEU A 451 21.17 -4.54 -6.84
N VAL A 452 20.20 -4.01 -6.13
CA VAL A 452 19.98 -4.28 -4.71
C VAL A 452 18.60 -4.94 -4.58
N PRO A 453 18.52 -6.28 -4.67
CA PRO A 453 17.27 -6.99 -4.57
C PRO A 453 16.76 -7.07 -3.15
N TYR A 454 15.46 -6.84 -2.97
CA TYR A 454 14.74 -7.02 -1.71
C TYR A 454 14.04 -8.37 -1.67
N TYR A 455 14.15 -9.06 -0.51
CA TYR A 455 13.50 -10.33 -0.25
C TYR A 455 12.68 -10.24 1.04
N ILE A 456 11.53 -10.94 1.07
CA ILE A 456 10.64 -11.01 2.22
C ILE A 456 10.72 -12.42 2.82
N ALA A 457 11.13 -12.51 4.09
CA ALA A 457 11.09 -13.74 4.87
C ALA A 457 9.71 -13.91 5.55
N GLY A 458 9.22 -15.13 5.65
CA GLY A 458 8.02 -15.46 6.42
C GLY A 458 6.70 -15.02 5.80
N HIS A 459 6.66 -14.77 4.48
CA HIS A 459 5.40 -14.53 3.76
C HIS A 459 4.53 -15.80 3.77
N PRO A 460 3.20 -15.72 3.86
CA PRO A 460 2.32 -16.87 3.68
C PRO A 460 2.68 -17.67 2.42
N GLY A 461 2.84 -18.98 2.59
CA GLY A 461 3.34 -19.89 1.56
C GLY A 461 4.85 -20.16 1.60
N ALA A 462 5.64 -19.36 2.33
CA ALA A 462 7.08 -19.60 2.48
C ALA A 462 7.33 -20.49 3.70
N ASP A 463 7.73 -21.73 3.46
CA ASP A 463 8.25 -22.66 4.45
C ASP A 463 9.79 -22.59 4.51
N LEU A 464 10.40 -23.40 5.37
CA LEU A 464 11.86 -23.47 5.49
C LEU A 464 12.53 -23.94 4.21
N SER A 465 11.91 -24.86 3.46
CA SER A 465 12.48 -25.34 2.18
C SER A 465 12.53 -24.24 1.14
N ALA A 466 11.47 -23.43 1.03
CA ALA A 466 11.44 -22.27 0.14
C ALA A 466 12.48 -21.20 0.56
N ALA A 467 12.71 -21.01 1.86
CA ALA A 467 13.76 -20.11 2.35
C ALA A 467 15.18 -20.63 2.03
N VAL A 468 15.39 -21.95 2.02
CA VAL A 468 16.65 -22.57 1.55
C VAL A 468 16.90 -22.31 0.07
N ASP A 469 15.84 -22.31 -0.76
CA ASP A 469 15.98 -21.97 -2.18
C ASP A 469 16.49 -20.53 -2.36
N VAL A 470 16.00 -19.59 -1.55
CA VAL A 470 16.54 -18.21 -1.54
C VAL A 470 18.01 -18.21 -1.14
N ALA A 471 18.39 -18.91 -0.06
CA ALA A 471 19.77 -18.98 0.40
C ALA A 471 20.73 -19.53 -0.68
N LEU A 472 20.31 -20.58 -1.39
CA LEU A 472 21.08 -21.15 -2.51
C LEU A 472 21.24 -20.17 -3.67
N TYR A 473 20.18 -19.45 -4.01
CA TYR A 473 20.24 -18.41 -5.05
C TYR A 473 21.20 -17.27 -4.67
N LEU A 474 21.08 -16.79 -3.43
CA LEU A 474 21.99 -15.75 -2.90
C LEU A 474 23.45 -16.21 -2.90
N LYS A 475 23.71 -17.47 -2.56
CA LYS A 475 25.06 -18.06 -2.65
C LYS A 475 25.56 -18.10 -4.09
N LYS A 476 24.70 -18.54 -5.03
CA LYS A 476 25.02 -18.60 -6.48
C LYS A 476 25.38 -17.23 -7.05
N THR A 477 24.63 -16.19 -6.67
CA THR A 477 24.84 -14.83 -7.19
C THR A 477 25.93 -14.04 -6.46
N GLY A 478 26.41 -14.55 -5.31
CA GLY A 478 27.38 -13.86 -4.47
C GLY A 478 26.83 -12.64 -3.74
N PHE A 479 25.52 -12.39 -3.83
CA PHE A 479 24.85 -11.29 -3.13
C PHE A 479 24.13 -11.80 -1.89
N VAL A 480 24.45 -11.25 -0.73
CA VAL A 480 23.70 -11.52 0.51
C VAL A 480 23.21 -10.20 1.09
N PRO A 481 21.90 -10.04 1.30
CA PRO A 481 21.34 -8.78 1.77
C PRO A 481 21.77 -8.47 3.22
N ASP A 482 22.24 -7.27 3.47
CA ASP A 482 22.51 -6.78 4.84
C ASP A 482 21.22 -6.68 5.66
N GLN A 483 20.13 -6.30 5.01
CA GLN A 483 18.82 -6.17 5.62
C GLN A 483 17.82 -7.09 4.90
N VAL A 484 17.15 -7.92 5.68
CA VAL A 484 16.02 -8.76 5.25
C VAL A 484 14.74 -8.19 5.81
N GLN A 485 13.72 -8.08 4.97
CA GLN A 485 12.40 -7.69 5.43
C GLN A 485 11.63 -8.93 5.89
N ASP A 486 11.20 -8.94 7.14
CA ASP A 486 10.22 -9.92 7.60
C ASP A 486 8.83 -9.52 7.10
N PHE A 487 8.02 -10.47 6.69
CA PHE A 487 6.63 -10.22 6.34
C PHE A 487 5.91 -9.51 7.50
N TYR A 488 5.25 -8.40 7.17
CA TYR A 488 4.53 -7.57 8.13
C TYR A 488 3.02 -7.68 7.84
N PRO A 489 2.23 -8.34 8.70
CA PRO A 489 0.79 -8.45 8.51
C PRO A 489 0.10 -7.10 8.63
N THR A 490 -0.03 -6.39 7.51
CA THR A 490 -0.70 -5.09 7.44
C THR A 490 -2.19 -5.29 7.17
N PRO A 491 -3.12 -4.71 7.95
CA PRO A 491 -4.55 -4.82 7.70
C PRO A 491 -4.91 -4.44 6.25
N GLY A 492 -5.96 -5.05 5.70
CA GLY A 492 -6.43 -4.78 4.33
C GLY A 492 -5.58 -5.39 3.21
N SER A 493 -4.58 -6.24 3.51
CA SER A 493 -3.81 -6.98 2.50
C SER A 493 -4.23 -8.45 2.42
N LEU A 494 -4.18 -9.04 1.21
CA LEU A 494 -4.48 -10.46 0.99
C LEU A 494 -3.53 -11.36 1.81
N ALA A 495 -2.25 -11.00 1.88
CA ALA A 495 -1.28 -11.77 2.65
C ALA A 495 -1.60 -11.77 4.15
N THR A 496 -2.17 -10.69 4.70
CA THR A 496 -2.64 -10.67 6.08
C THR A 496 -3.86 -11.55 6.30
N CYS A 497 -4.79 -11.58 5.33
CA CYS A 497 -5.89 -12.54 5.35
C CYS A 497 -5.36 -13.98 5.37
N MET A 498 -4.44 -14.33 4.46
CA MET A 498 -3.80 -15.66 4.43
C MET A 498 -3.03 -15.96 5.72
N TYR A 499 -2.36 -14.97 6.29
CA TYR A 499 -1.60 -15.13 7.55
C TYR A 499 -2.51 -15.51 8.73
N TRP A 500 -3.65 -14.84 8.85
CA TRP A 500 -4.61 -15.11 9.92
C TRP A 500 -5.37 -16.41 9.71
N THR A 501 -5.91 -16.59 8.49
CA THR A 501 -6.85 -17.68 8.20
C THR A 501 -6.18 -18.99 7.77
N GLU A 502 -4.93 -18.93 7.28
CA GLU A 502 -4.25 -20.04 6.57
C GLU A 502 -4.98 -20.46 5.28
N LEU A 503 -5.79 -19.55 4.70
CA LEU A 503 -6.59 -19.77 3.51
C LEU A 503 -6.28 -18.72 2.44
N ASN A 504 -6.25 -19.14 1.18
CA ASN A 504 -6.23 -18.24 0.03
C ASN A 504 -7.67 -18.06 -0.50
N PRO A 505 -8.36 -16.95 -0.18
CA PRO A 505 -9.74 -16.75 -0.60
C PRO A 505 -9.93 -16.59 -2.10
N ARG A 506 -8.85 -16.33 -2.85
CA ARG A 506 -8.90 -16.16 -4.30
C ARG A 506 -8.86 -17.49 -5.08
N LYS A 507 -8.63 -18.60 -4.42
CA LYS A 507 -8.58 -19.90 -5.06
C LYS A 507 -9.42 -20.92 -4.29
N LYS A 508 -10.36 -21.53 -5.00
CA LYS A 508 -11.19 -22.62 -4.48
C LYS A 508 -10.68 -23.95 -4.98
N ASN A 509 -10.76 -24.96 -4.13
CA ASN A 509 -10.59 -26.36 -4.45
C ASN A 509 -11.85 -26.90 -5.18
N ALA A 510 -11.77 -28.13 -5.70
CA ALA A 510 -12.89 -28.76 -6.40
C ALA A 510 -14.13 -28.97 -5.50
N ASP A 511 -13.94 -29.11 -4.19
CA ASP A 511 -15.01 -29.24 -3.17
C ASP A 511 -15.62 -27.89 -2.74
N GLY A 512 -15.18 -26.77 -3.34
CA GLY A 512 -15.65 -25.43 -3.02
C GLY A 512 -14.96 -24.75 -1.84
N THR A 513 -14.10 -25.46 -1.09
CA THR A 513 -13.31 -24.88 0.01
C THR A 513 -12.19 -23.98 -0.51
N PHE A 514 -11.70 -23.06 0.33
CA PHE A 514 -10.53 -22.24 -0.04
C PHE A 514 -9.22 -23.05 0.02
N GLU A 515 -8.27 -22.71 -0.88
CA GLU A 515 -6.93 -23.29 -0.88
C GLU A 515 -6.23 -23.03 0.46
N LYS A 516 -5.72 -24.10 1.11
CA LYS A 516 -4.91 -23.97 2.32
C LYS A 516 -3.54 -23.40 2.02
N VAL A 517 -3.05 -22.52 2.89
CA VAL A 517 -1.76 -21.85 2.75
C VAL A 517 -0.93 -22.09 4.00
N TYR A 518 0.31 -22.52 3.80
CA TYR A 518 1.27 -22.63 4.89
C TYR A 518 1.60 -21.25 5.48
N VAL A 519 1.71 -21.13 6.79
CA VAL A 519 2.06 -19.89 7.49
C VAL A 519 3.05 -20.16 8.63
N ALA A 520 4.20 -19.52 8.56
CA ALA A 520 5.19 -19.51 9.64
C ALA A 520 4.69 -18.61 10.80
N LYS A 521 3.83 -19.16 11.67
CA LYS A 521 3.25 -18.42 12.81
C LYS A 521 4.21 -18.23 13.98
N GLY A 522 5.16 -19.13 14.15
CA GLY A 522 6.12 -19.10 15.26
C GLY A 522 7.23 -18.07 15.05
N GLY A 523 7.51 -17.27 16.07
CA GLY A 523 8.65 -16.34 16.04
C GLY A 523 10.01 -17.04 15.86
N HIS A 524 10.10 -18.32 16.22
CA HIS A 524 11.30 -19.13 16.03
C HIS A 524 11.52 -19.46 14.55
N GLU A 525 10.51 -19.99 13.87
CA GLU A 525 10.62 -20.32 12.44
C GLU A 525 10.91 -19.09 11.59
N ARG A 526 10.26 -17.96 11.87
CA ARG A 526 10.56 -16.69 11.17
C ARG A 526 12.03 -16.27 11.34
N ARG A 527 12.62 -16.51 12.53
CA ARG A 527 14.06 -16.29 12.75
C ARG A 527 14.92 -17.24 11.94
N LEU A 528 14.51 -18.52 11.82
CA LEU A 528 15.21 -19.51 11.00
C LEU A 528 15.21 -19.10 9.51
N GLN A 529 14.04 -18.72 8.96
CA GLN A 529 13.93 -18.24 7.59
C GLN A 529 14.81 -17.00 7.36
N ARG A 530 14.79 -16.03 8.27
CA ARG A 530 15.65 -14.85 8.19
C ARG A 530 17.15 -15.20 8.25
N ALA A 531 17.52 -16.14 9.11
CA ALA A 531 18.91 -16.59 9.22
C ALA A 531 19.42 -17.23 7.92
N LEU A 532 18.57 -17.98 7.21
CA LEU A 532 18.86 -18.52 5.88
C LEU A 532 19.16 -17.43 4.85
N LEU A 533 18.41 -16.32 4.86
CA LEU A 533 18.66 -15.19 3.95
C LEU A 533 19.92 -14.39 4.32
N GLN A 534 20.43 -14.55 5.53
CA GLN A 534 21.64 -13.91 6.04
C GLN A 534 22.68 -14.96 6.50
N PHE A 535 22.79 -16.06 5.77
CA PHE A 535 23.64 -17.20 6.13
C PHE A 535 25.13 -16.84 6.29
N ASN A 536 25.60 -15.78 5.64
CA ASN A 536 27.00 -15.31 5.73
C ASN A 536 27.36 -14.74 7.11
N LYS A 537 26.39 -14.40 7.95
CA LYS A 537 26.64 -13.93 9.31
C LYS A 537 26.97 -15.11 10.22
N ARG A 538 28.14 -15.08 10.87
CA ARG A 538 28.59 -16.17 11.77
C ARG A 538 27.61 -16.50 12.88
N GLU A 539 26.93 -15.48 13.40
CA GLU A 539 25.88 -15.62 14.45
C GLU A 539 24.68 -16.45 13.99
N ASN A 540 24.42 -16.52 12.69
CA ASN A 540 23.31 -17.25 12.12
C ASN A 540 23.62 -18.74 11.85
N MET A 541 24.87 -19.17 11.94
CA MET A 541 25.31 -20.51 11.54
C MET A 541 24.50 -21.64 12.22
N ASN A 542 24.27 -21.53 13.53
CA ASN A 542 23.52 -22.54 14.28
C ASN A 542 22.04 -22.57 13.86
N LEU A 543 21.44 -21.40 13.64
CA LEU A 543 20.04 -21.30 13.16
C LEU A 543 19.91 -21.86 11.74
N VAL A 544 20.88 -21.61 10.87
CA VAL A 544 20.91 -22.18 9.50
C VAL A 544 21.03 -23.71 9.57
N LYS A 545 21.91 -24.25 10.42
CA LYS A 545 22.05 -25.69 10.60
C LYS A 545 20.75 -26.33 11.10
N GLU A 546 20.10 -25.71 12.07
CA GLU A 546 18.80 -26.12 12.59
C GLU A 546 17.72 -26.09 11.51
N ALA A 547 17.62 -24.99 10.77
CA ALA A 547 16.63 -24.84 9.69
C ALA A 547 16.79 -25.94 8.63
N LEU A 548 18.02 -26.21 8.20
CA LEU A 548 18.32 -27.26 7.22
C LEU A 548 17.95 -28.65 7.73
N LYS A 549 18.19 -28.93 9.01
CA LYS A 549 17.79 -30.19 9.65
C LYS A 549 16.26 -30.35 9.68
N LEU A 550 15.54 -29.28 10.06
CA LEU A 550 14.07 -29.30 10.16
C LEU A 550 13.38 -29.54 8.80
N CYS A 551 13.98 -29.09 7.70
CA CYS A 551 13.44 -29.32 6.36
C CYS A 551 14.11 -30.45 5.58
N GLY A 552 14.99 -31.27 6.23
CA GLY A 552 15.63 -32.43 5.60
C GLY A 552 16.63 -32.08 4.50
N ARG A 553 17.28 -30.91 4.57
CA ARG A 553 18.20 -30.41 3.55
C ARG A 553 19.61 -30.17 4.10
N GLU A 554 20.10 -30.98 5.02
CA GLU A 554 21.41 -30.81 5.70
C GLU A 554 22.59 -30.77 4.75
N ASN A 555 22.48 -31.44 3.60
CA ASN A 555 23.51 -31.42 2.54
C ASN A 555 23.80 -30.02 2.03
N VAL A 556 22.85 -29.09 2.12
CA VAL A 556 23.00 -27.68 1.67
C VAL A 556 23.97 -26.91 2.56
N PHE A 557 24.16 -27.33 3.83
CA PHE A 557 25.09 -26.65 4.74
C PHE A 557 26.50 -26.53 4.14
N LYS A 558 27.02 -27.61 3.56
CA LYS A 558 28.35 -27.61 2.93
C LYS A 558 28.41 -26.65 1.72
N ILE A 559 27.29 -26.44 1.02
CA ILE A 559 27.23 -25.53 -0.12
C ILE A 559 27.29 -24.08 0.34
N LEU A 560 26.54 -23.74 1.40
CA LEU A 560 26.47 -22.36 1.90
C LEU A 560 27.79 -21.89 2.53
N TYR A 561 28.52 -22.79 3.21
CA TYR A 561 29.70 -22.43 3.99
C TYR A 561 31.05 -22.90 3.41
N LYS A 562 31.05 -23.42 2.19
CA LYS A 562 32.26 -23.56 1.38
C LYS A 562 32.57 -22.24 0.65
#